data_33c0ba9559fce4393e0c6013ccdfc438
#
_entry.id   33c0ba9559fce4393e0c6013ccdfc438
#
_cell.length_a   1.000
_cell.length_b   1.000
_cell.length_c   1.000
_cell.angle_alpha   90.00
_cell.angle_beta   90.00
_cell.angle_gamma   90.00
#
_symmetry.space_group_name_H-M   'P 1'
#
loop_
_entity.id
_entity.type
_entity.pdbx_description
1 polymer ?
#
loop_
_entity_poly.entity_id
_entity_poly.type
_entity_poly.pdbx_seq_one_letter_code
_entity_poly.pdbx_strand_id
1 'polypeptide(L)'
;DQFGVLDWEADHDSTTVVNEFETDTYKEAVTQLAEWFDAGYIYPDALTDTQGSAVMMKAGNTFSYMSAIKPGYLVEAKASTGTDCYAMYFGQDVEGGYSTTNVSFYDTGIATNSADPEMAFKFISALYTDPEVMNLWQNGIQDVNYKVLDDGTAYYVDGEDASNFKYHQNTGWFMGNQFNTYVWNDGSKDANYWDKLQHHNDWAQYSPAYGFMWDSSEYSTQITALQNALNTYRPALETGSVGVAGVEETLQKLNDALYAAGLQTVMDAKQEQLDKWLDENGGATETPQSNLDTIAAAKEAN
;
A
#
# COMPACT_ATOMS: atom_id res chain seq x y z
N ASP A 1 -7.90 -8.82 1.50
CA ASP A 1 -9.21 -8.18 1.53
C ASP A 1 -9.54 -7.70 2.96
N GLN A 2 -10.56 -6.87 3.10
CA GLN A 2 -10.97 -6.23 4.37
C GLN A 2 -11.96 -7.08 5.16
N PHE A 3 -12.29 -8.27 4.69
CA PHE A 3 -13.28 -9.17 5.31
C PHE A 3 -12.57 -10.16 6.23
N GLY A 4 -12.39 -9.74 7.46
CA GLY A 4 -11.59 -10.38 8.48
C GLY A 4 -10.14 -9.93 8.43
N VAL A 5 -9.72 -9.23 9.46
CA VAL A 5 -8.36 -8.77 9.73
C VAL A 5 -7.85 -9.38 11.02
N LEU A 6 -6.56 -9.33 11.27
CA LEU A 6 -6.04 -9.76 12.57
C LEU A 6 -6.44 -8.79 13.67
N ASP A 7 -6.75 -9.32 14.85
CA ASP A 7 -7.12 -8.54 16.03
C ASP A 7 -5.89 -7.85 16.64
N TRP A 8 -5.49 -6.75 16.00
CA TRP A 8 -4.34 -5.95 16.42
C TRP A 8 -4.56 -5.20 17.73
N GLU A 9 -5.83 -4.93 18.10
CA GLU A 9 -6.16 -4.25 19.35
C GLU A 9 -5.95 -5.13 20.58
N ALA A 10 -6.21 -6.43 20.44
CA ALA A 10 -5.99 -7.38 21.54
C ALA A 10 -4.50 -7.61 21.81
N ASP A 11 -3.73 -7.82 20.74
CA ASP A 11 -2.27 -8.02 20.78
C ASP A 11 -1.70 -7.85 19.36
N HIS A 12 -0.54 -7.21 19.23
CA HIS A 12 0.17 -7.06 17.97
C HIS A 12 0.62 -8.40 17.36
N ASP A 13 0.75 -9.43 18.19
CA ASP A 13 1.06 -10.80 17.77
C ASP A 13 -0.20 -11.68 17.60
N SER A 14 -1.39 -11.09 17.67
CA SER A 14 -2.65 -11.83 17.52
C SER A 14 -2.77 -12.48 16.15
N THR A 15 -3.19 -13.74 16.14
CA THR A 15 -3.58 -14.49 14.95
C THR A 15 -5.09 -14.70 14.85
N THR A 16 -5.86 -14.00 15.66
CA THR A 16 -7.32 -14.06 15.65
C THR A 16 -7.89 -13.17 14.57
N VAL A 17 -8.79 -13.70 13.75
CA VAL A 17 -9.47 -12.96 12.69
C VAL A 17 -10.75 -12.32 13.24
N VAL A 18 -10.85 -11.00 13.08
CA VAL A 18 -11.98 -10.20 13.56
C VAL A 18 -12.58 -9.33 12.46
N ASN A 19 -13.77 -8.79 12.72
CA ASN A 19 -14.39 -7.77 11.87
C ASN A 19 -13.76 -6.39 12.14
N GLU A 20 -13.03 -5.84 11.17
CA GLU A 20 -12.40 -4.51 11.27
C GLU A 20 -13.40 -3.41 11.67
N PHE A 21 -14.64 -3.48 11.15
CA PHE A 21 -15.65 -2.44 11.33
C PHE A 21 -16.35 -2.47 12.69
N GLU A 22 -16.00 -3.44 13.56
CA GLU A 22 -16.44 -3.53 14.96
C GLU A 22 -15.33 -3.17 15.95
N THR A 23 -14.10 -2.91 15.46
CA THR A 23 -12.98 -2.53 16.32
C THR A 23 -13.14 -1.12 16.88
N ASP A 24 -12.63 -0.90 18.07
CA ASP A 24 -12.63 0.43 18.71
C ASP A 24 -11.81 1.42 17.88
N THR A 25 -10.67 0.98 17.33
CA THR A 25 -9.81 1.79 16.44
C THR A 25 -10.56 2.31 15.20
N TYR A 26 -11.32 1.44 14.52
CA TYR A 26 -12.09 1.89 13.36
C TYR A 26 -13.18 2.89 13.76
N LYS A 27 -13.90 2.61 14.85
CA LYS A 27 -14.95 3.49 15.37
C LYS A 27 -14.40 4.86 15.79
N GLU A 28 -13.26 4.89 16.48
CA GLU A 28 -12.58 6.15 16.86
C GLU A 28 -12.15 6.93 15.63
N ALA A 29 -11.54 6.26 14.62
CA ALA A 29 -11.10 6.90 13.40
C ALA A 29 -12.25 7.56 12.63
N VAL A 30 -13.36 6.85 12.40
CA VAL A 30 -14.51 7.43 11.67
C VAL A 30 -15.24 8.48 12.48
N THR A 31 -15.23 8.40 13.82
CA THR A 31 -15.77 9.44 14.69
C THR A 31 -14.93 10.72 14.57
N GLN A 32 -13.61 10.61 14.60
CA GLN A 32 -12.71 11.75 14.41
C GLN A 32 -12.88 12.39 13.03
N LEU A 33 -13.05 11.59 11.98
CA LEU A 33 -13.33 12.09 10.63
C LEU A 33 -14.67 12.83 10.57
N ALA A 34 -15.69 12.32 11.25
CA ALA A 34 -16.99 12.99 11.35
C ALA A 34 -16.91 14.32 12.13
N GLU A 35 -16.14 14.39 13.21
CA GLU A 35 -15.86 15.63 13.93
C GLU A 35 -15.16 16.67 13.04
N TRP A 36 -14.17 16.25 12.26
CA TRP A 36 -13.48 17.13 11.33
C TRP A 36 -14.38 17.59 10.17
N PHE A 37 -15.28 16.73 9.70
CA PHE A 37 -16.26 17.09 8.68
C PHE A 37 -17.26 18.12 9.23
N ASP A 38 -17.83 17.90 10.41
CA ASP A 38 -18.77 18.82 11.07
C ASP A 38 -18.12 20.17 11.42
N ALA A 39 -16.80 20.16 11.73
CA ALA A 39 -16.02 21.36 11.93
C ALA A 39 -15.63 22.09 10.63
N GLY A 40 -15.90 21.51 9.46
CA GLY A 40 -15.55 22.08 8.16
C GLY A 40 -14.07 21.94 7.78
N TYR A 41 -13.35 21.03 8.39
CA TYR A 41 -11.94 20.76 8.07
C TYR A 41 -11.80 19.79 6.90
N ILE A 42 -12.79 18.93 6.66
CA ILE A 42 -12.84 18.04 5.49
C ILE A 42 -13.59 18.73 4.36
N TYR A 43 -13.11 18.52 3.14
CA TYR A 43 -13.73 19.05 1.93
C TYR A 43 -15.21 18.64 1.83
N PRO A 44 -16.15 19.57 1.63
CA PRO A 44 -17.58 19.25 1.70
C PRO A 44 -18.05 18.18 0.70
N ASP A 45 -17.42 18.14 -0.48
CA ASP A 45 -17.77 17.19 -1.55
C ASP A 45 -16.87 15.95 -1.54
N ALA A 46 -16.14 15.66 -0.44
CA ALA A 46 -15.22 14.54 -0.33
C ALA A 46 -15.84 13.17 -0.69
N LEU A 47 -17.13 12.97 -0.42
CA LEU A 47 -17.86 11.76 -0.77
C LEU A 47 -17.99 11.52 -2.29
N THR A 48 -18.03 12.58 -3.07
CA THR A 48 -18.31 12.53 -4.52
C THR A 48 -17.17 13.02 -5.38
N ASP A 49 -16.15 13.66 -4.78
CA ASP A 49 -14.98 14.13 -5.52
C ASP A 49 -14.08 12.97 -5.90
N THR A 50 -13.64 12.96 -7.15
CA THR A 50 -12.73 11.97 -7.72
C THR A 50 -11.34 12.55 -8.00
N GLN A 51 -11.09 13.81 -7.65
CA GLN A 51 -9.80 14.43 -7.84
C GLN A 51 -8.77 13.90 -6.84
N GLY A 52 -7.56 13.68 -7.31
CA GLY A 52 -6.47 13.27 -6.43
C GLY A 52 -6.04 14.40 -5.48
N SER A 53 -5.66 14.06 -4.26
CA SER A 53 -5.25 14.99 -3.20
C SER A 53 -4.16 15.98 -3.63
N ALA A 54 -3.18 15.55 -4.43
CA ALA A 54 -2.13 16.42 -4.97
C ALA A 54 -2.68 17.51 -5.89
N VAL A 55 -3.71 17.20 -6.69
CA VAL A 55 -4.38 18.19 -7.57
C VAL A 55 -5.11 19.23 -6.72
N MET A 56 -5.82 18.80 -5.69
CA MET A 56 -6.52 19.70 -4.77
C MET A 56 -5.56 20.58 -3.98
N MET A 57 -4.43 20.03 -3.52
CA MET A 57 -3.39 20.80 -2.85
C MET A 57 -2.76 21.83 -3.78
N LYS A 58 -2.48 21.47 -5.05
CA LYS A 58 -1.97 22.38 -6.07
C LYS A 58 -2.95 23.52 -6.38
N ALA A 59 -4.25 23.26 -6.29
CA ALA A 59 -5.29 24.28 -6.43
C ALA A 59 -5.41 25.21 -5.20
N GLY A 60 -4.72 24.93 -4.10
CA GLY A 60 -4.74 25.70 -2.87
C GLY A 60 -5.97 25.47 -1.98
N ASN A 61 -6.72 24.40 -2.24
CA ASN A 61 -7.96 24.09 -1.52
C ASN A 61 -7.76 23.10 -0.36
N THR A 62 -6.57 22.51 -0.25
CA THR A 62 -6.25 21.47 0.73
C THR A 62 -4.96 21.82 1.45
N PHE A 63 -4.98 21.74 2.78
CA PHE A 63 -3.81 21.98 3.64
C PHE A 63 -2.96 20.72 3.84
N SER A 64 -3.60 19.56 3.99
CA SER A 64 -2.93 18.29 4.25
C SER A 64 -3.64 17.13 3.56
N TYR A 65 -2.91 16.04 3.37
CA TYR A 65 -3.44 14.75 2.89
C TYR A 65 -2.59 13.60 3.42
N MET A 66 -3.18 12.42 3.45
CA MET A 66 -2.48 11.19 3.83
C MET A 66 -1.87 10.51 2.60
N SER A 67 -0.68 9.94 2.76
CA SER A 67 0.01 9.21 1.70
C SER A 67 0.98 8.19 2.27
N ALA A 68 1.30 7.17 1.49
CA ALA A 68 2.43 6.29 1.78
C ALA A 68 3.74 7.07 1.56
N ILE A 69 4.62 7.07 2.57
CA ILE A 69 5.88 7.80 2.55
C ILE A 69 7.03 6.81 2.32
N LYS A 70 7.95 7.20 1.43
CA LYS A 70 9.16 6.46 1.07
C LYS A 70 10.34 7.44 0.93
N PRO A 71 11.58 6.99 0.86
CA PRO A 71 12.71 7.87 0.52
C PRO A 71 12.43 8.71 -0.73
N GLY A 72 12.77 9.99 -0.70
CA GLY A 72 12.53 10.93 -1.82
C GLY A 72 11.10 11.47 -1.93
N TYR A 73 10.15 11.00 -1.13
CA TYR A 73 8.73 11.37 -1.23
C TYR A 73 8.48 12.89 -1.20
N LEU A 74 9.18 13.64 -0.35
CA LEU A 74 8.94 15.10 -0.24
C LEU A 74 9.27 15.86 -1.53
N VAL A 75 10.26 15.40 -2.30
CA VAL A 75 10.58 15.99 -3.61
C VAL A 75 9.50 15.64 -4.64
N GLU A 76 9.03 14.39 -4.65
CA GLU A 76 7.91 13.96 -5.49
C GLU A 76 6.63 14.73 -5.12
N ALA A 77 6.35 14.89 -3.82
CA ALA A 77 5.22 15.67 -3.32
C ALA A 77 5.28 17.13 -3.78
N LYS A 78 6.44 17.79 -3.64
CA LYS A 78 6.64 19.17 -4.13
C LYS A 78 6.41 19.28 -5.63
N ALA A 79 6.90 18.33 -6.42
CA ALA A 79 6.71 18.31 -7.87
C ALA A 79 5.22 18.18 -8.26
N SER A 80 4.47 17.35 -7.55
CA SER A 80 3.05 17.08 -7.83
C SER A 80 2.11 18.16 -7.28
N THR A 81 2.39 18.69 -6.09
CA THR A 81 1.54 19.69 -5.42
C THR A 81 1.91 21.13 -5.76
N GLY A 82 3.15 21.37 -6.24
CA GLY A 82 3.67 22.70 -6.52
C GLY A 82 4.10 23.49 -5.28
N THR A 83 4.10 22.88 -4.09
CA THR A 83 4.46 23.54 -2.82
C THR A 83 5.39 22.66 -1.99
N ASP A 84 6.16 23.28 -1.09
CA ASP A 84 6.95 22.53 -0.12
C ASP A 84 6.03 21.84 0.88
N CYS A 85 6.24 20.53 1.06
CA CYS A 85 5.49 19.70 1.98
C CYS A 85 6.36 19.32 3.18
N TYR A 86 5.72 19.18 4.33
CA TYR A 86 6.31 18.57 5.53
C TYR A 86 5.64 17.21 5.76
N ALA A 87 6.41 16.17 6.04
CA ALA A 87 5.89 14.85 6.33
C ALA A 87 5.80 14.63 7.85
N MET A 88 4.64 14.21 8.31
CA MET A 88 4.44 13.64 9.63
C MET A 88 4.27 12.14 9.46
N TYR A 89 5.13 11.37 10.10
CA TYR A 89 5.07 9.92 10.03
C TYR A 89 4.18 9.39 11.14
N PHE A 90 3.10 8.71 10.77
CA PHE A 90 2.32 7.94 11.71
C PHE A 90 3.06 6.62 11.98
N GLY A 91 3.19 6.26 13.25
CA GLY A 91 3.81 5.01 13.65
C GLY A 91 5.29 5.07 14.00
N GLN A 92 5.99 6.18 13.83
CA GLN A 92 7.35 6.33 14.36
C GLN A 92 7.39 6.32 15.89
N ASP A 93 6.31 6.78 16.51
CA ASP A 93 6.15 6.80 17.97
C ASP A 93 5.44 5.55 18.50
N VAL A 94 5.00 4.65 17.62
CA VAL A 94 4.33 3.41 18.02
C VAL A 94 5.39 2.36 18.37
N GLU A 95 5.15 1.66 19.42
CA GLU A 95 5.99 0.53 19.82
C GLU A 95 5.99 -0.54 18.70
N GLY A 96 7.16 -0.80 18.12
CA GLY A 96 7.31 -1.80 17.06
C GLY A 96 7.49 -1.27 15.63
N GLY A 97 7.35 0.05 15.35
CA GLY A 97 7.60 0.59 14.00
C GLY A 97 6.53 0.20 12.96
N TYR A 98 6.91 0.14 11.70
CA TYR A 98 5.99 -0.17 10.59
C TYR A 98 5.81 -1.68 10.42
N SER A 99 4.57 -2.10 10.11
CA SER A 99 4.32 -3.47 9.64
C SER A 99 4.57 -3.60 8.15
N THR A 100 5.15 -4.71 7.72
CA THR A 100 5.21 -5.04 6.30
C THR A 100 3.85 -5.52 5.82
N THR A 101 3.54 -5.18 4.58
CA THR A 101 2.42 -5.79 3.86
C THR A 101 2.86 -7.10 3.20
N ASN A 102 1.88 -7.93 2.80
CA ASN A 102 2.15 -9.14 2.06
C ASN A 102 2.94 -8.85 0.77
N VAL A 103 3.95 -9.68 0.49
CA VAL A 103 4.79 -9.61 -0.72
C VAL A 103 4.02 -9.86 -2.02
N SER A 104 2.84 -10.46 -1.97
CA SER A 104 1.98 -10.76 -3.12
C SER A 104 0.88 -9.72 -3.35
N PHE A 105 1.19 -8.44 -3.12
CA PHE A 105 0.25 -7.36 -3.38
C PHE A 105 -0.08 -7.22 -4.88
N TYR A 106 0.89 -7.54 -5.75
CA TYR A 106 0.74 -7.60 -7.20
C TYR A 106 1.25 -8.92 -7.73
N ASP A 107 0.35 -9.73 -8.29
CA ASP A 107 0.68 -11.00 -8.91
C ASP A 107 0.59 -10.91 -10.44
N THR A 108 1.59 -11.47 -11.12
CA THR A 108 1.58 -11.60 -12.59
C THR A 108 1.26 -13.03 -12.95
N GLY A 109 0.09 -13.25 -13.54
CA GLY A 109 -0.38 -14.56 -13.96
C GLY A 109 -0.15 -14.84 -15.45
N ILE A 110 0.04 -16.11 -15.80
CA ILE A 110 0.03 -16.59 -17.18
C ILE A 110 -1.34 -17.21 -17.47
N ALA A 111 -2.03 -16.70 -18.49
CA ALA A 111 -3.35 -17.19 -18.84
C ALA A 111 -3.29 -18.66 -19.30
N THR A 112 -4.30 -19.45 -18.92
CA THR A 112 -4.38 -20.88 -19.30
C THR A 112 -4.49 -21.13 -20.81
N ASN A 113 -4.91 -20.13 -21.57
CA ASN A 113 -4.98 -20.15 -23.03
C ASN A 113 -3.76 -19.49 -23.71
N SER A 114 -2.67 -19.26 -22.99
CA SER A 114 -1.42 -18.77 -23.58
C SER A 114 -0.94 -19.72 -24.67
N ALA A 115 -0.54 -19.17 -25.81
CA ALA A 115 -0.01 -19.98 -26.94
C ALA A 115 1.37 -20.60 -26.59
N ASP A 116 2.14 -19.96 -25.72
CA ASP A 116 3.44 -20.45 -25.25
C ASP A 116 3.64 -20.02 -23.79
N PRO A 117 3.12 -20.77 -22.81
CA PRO A 117 3.23 -20.43 -21.40
C PRO A 117 4.66 -20.54 -20.87
N GLU A 118 5.50 -21.39 -21.46
CA GLU A 118 6.92 -21.51 -21.08
C GLU A 118 7.70 -20.25 -21.48
N MET A 119 7.48 -19.72 -22.69
CA MET A 119 8.12 -18.48 -23.12
C MET A 119 7.60 -17.28 -22.31
N ALA A 120 6.31 -17.24 -22.01
CA ALA A 120 5.72 -16.21 -21.16
C ALA A 120 6.37 -16.24 -19.75
N PHE A 121 6.56 -17.43 -19.16
CA PHE A 121 7.23 -17.58 -17.86
C PHE A 121 8.70 -17.14 -17.93
N LYS A 122 9.43 -17.49 -18.98
CA LYS A 122 10.83 -17.06 -19.18
C LYS A 122 10.93 -15.53 -19.26
N PHE A 123 10.02 -14.89 -19.98
CA PHE A 123 9.98 -13.42 -20.09
C PHE A 123 9.70 -12.77 -18.73
N ILE A 124 8.67 -13.24 -18.01
CA ILE A 124 8.36 -12.73 -16.66
C ILE A 124 9.57 -12.92 -15.73
N SER A 125 10.15 -14.14 -15.72
CA SER A 125 11.32 -14.43 -14.90
C SER A 125 12.51 -13.51 -15.20
N ALA A 126 12.74 -13.20 -16.49
CA ALA A 126 13.81 -12.28 -16.89
C ALA A 126 13.63 -10.86 -16.34
N LEU A 127 12.39 -10.37 -16.23
CA LEU A 127 12.12 -9.07 -15.58
C LEU A 127 12.53 -9.02 -14.11
N TYR A 128 12.57 -10.18 -13.43
CA TYR A 128 12.98 -10.28 -12.02
C TYR A 128 14.48 -10.57 -11.85
N THR A 129 15.13 -11.19 -12.83
CA THR A 129 16.49 -11.74 -12.66
C THR A 129 17.55 -11.12 -13.56
N ASP A 130 17.16 -10.43 -14.63
CA ASP A 130 18.07 -9.86 -15.62
C ASP A 130 17.96 -8.33 -15.65
N PRO A 131 19.00 -7.60 -15.16
CA PRO A 131 19.02 -6.14 -15.16
C PRO A 131 18.94 -5.52 -16.55
N GLU A 132 19.47 -6.17 -17.60
CA GLU A 132 19.41 -5.64 -18.97
C GLU A 132 17.96 -5.68 -19.49
N VAL A 133 17.27 -6.82 -19.29
CA VAL A 133 15.88 -6.97 -19.68
C VAL A 133 14.99 -6.00 -18.89
N MET A 134 15.24 -5.86 -17.58
CA MET A 134 14.44 -4.97 -16.75
C MET A 134 14.64 -3.48 -17.09
N ASN A 135 15.88 -3.06 -17.38
CA ASN A 135 16.14 -1.70 -17.85
C ASN A 135 15.56 -1.43 -19.24
N LEU A 136 15.65 -2.41 -20.15
CA LEU A 136 15.03 -2.29 -21.46
C LEU A 136 13.50 -2.12 -21.35
N TRP A 137 12.88 -2.87 -20.46
CA TRP A 137 11.44 -2.78 -20.17
C TRP A 137 11.07 -1.41 -19.58
N GLN A 138 11.80 -0.95 -18.58
CA GLN A 138 11.44 0.25 -17.83
C GLN A 138 11.93 1.54 -18.49
N ASN A 139 13.16 1.56 -18.97
CA ASN A 139 13.86 2.77 -19.43
C ASN A 139 14.01 2.81 -20.96
N GLY A 140 13.84 1.68 -21.66
CA GLY A 140 14.06 1.58 -23.10
C GLY A 140 15.52 1.35 -23.46
N ILE A 141 15.94 1.91 -24.58
CA ILE A 141 17.29 1.75 -25.15
C ILE A 141 18.19 2.88 -24.68
N GLN A 142 19.33 2.52 -24.08
CA GLN A 142 20.34 3.49 -23.67
C GLN A 142 20.82 4.33 -24.87
N ASP A 143 21.07 5.61 -24.63
CA ASP A 143 21.47 6.63 -25.61
C ASP A 143 20.41 6.95 -26.68
N VAL A 144 19.23 6.31 -26.61
CA VAL A 144 18.06 6.58 -27.44
C VAL A 144 16.88 7.10 -26.63
N ASN A 145 16.58 6.44 -25.50
CA ASN A 145 15.47 6.81 -24.62
C ASN A 145 15.96 7.38 -23.28
N TYR A 146 17.13 6.94 -22.83
CA TYR A 146 17.75 7.44 -21.61
C TYR A 146 19.27 7.48 -21.77
N LYS A 147 19.93 8.25 -20.92
CA LYS A 147 21.40 8.24 -20.75
C LYS A 147 21.74 7.89 -19.31
N VAL A 148 22.91 7.28 -19.13
CA VAL A 148 23.47 7.06 -17.79
C VAL A 148 24.40 8.24 -17.47
N LEU A 149 24.21 8.83 -16.29
CA LEU A 149 25.00 9.95 -15.80
C LEU A 149 26.28 9.47 -15.12
N ASP A 150 27.20 10.39 -14.84
CA ASP A 150 28.50 10.08 -14.22
C ASP A 150 28.37 9.47 -12.82
N ASP A 151 27.27 9.72 -12.12
CA ASP A 151 26.94 9.14 -10.82
C ASP A 151 26.28 7.75 -10.90
N GLY A 152 26.11 7.21 -12.12
CA GLY A 152 25.47 5.92 -12.36
C GLY A 152 23.94 5.93 -12.38
N THR A 153 23.30 7.10 -12.25
CA THR A 153 21.84 7.23 -12.38
C THR A 153 21.43 7.37 -13.85
N ALA A 154 20.15 7.09 -14.15
CA ALA A 154 19.59 7.31 -15.48
C ALA A 154 18.78 8.61 -15.54
N TYR A 155 18.78 9.24 -16.71
CA TYR A 155 17.99 10.44 -16.98
C TYR A 155 17.59 10.51 -18.47
N TYR A 156 16.73 11.45 -18.80
CA TYR A 156 16.34 11.71 -20.19
C TYR A 156 17.55 11.99 -21.08
N VAL A 157 17.47 11.63 -22.35
CA VAL A 157 18.47 12.03 -23.37
C VAL A 157 18.41 13.54 -23.62
N ASP A 158 19.45 14.09 -24.24
CA ASP A 158 19.53 15.53 -24.49
C ASP A 158 18.36 16.04 -25.34
N GLY A 159 17.71 17.08 -24.84
CA GLY A 159 16.53 17.68 -25.45
C GLY A 159 15.19 17.06 -25.04
N GLU A 160 15.21 16.04 -24.19
CA GLU A 160 14.02 15.46 -23.57
C GLU A 160 13.94 15.79 -22.07
N ASP A 161 12.72 15.85 -21.55
CA ASP A 161 12.38 16.03 -20.14
C ASP A 161 11.04 15.36 -19.82
N ALA A 162 10.56 15.54 -18.61
CA ALA A 162 9.28 14.96 -18.13
C ALA A 162 8.05 15.34 -18.98
N SER A 163 8.13 16.37 -19.82
CA SER A 163 7.01 16.85 -20.65
C SER A 163 7.03 16.29 -22.08
N ASN A 164 8.18 15.82 -22.57
CA ASN A 164 8.35 15.45 -23.98
C ASN A 164 9.13 14.16 -24.25
N PHE A 165 9.45 13.39 -23.21
CA PHE A 165 10.17 12.11 -23.35
C PHE A 165 9.38 11.08 -24.19
N LYS A 166 10.12 10.21 -24.90
CA LYS A 166 9.51 9.22 -25.78
C LYS A 166 9.17 7.90 -25.09
N TYR A 167 10.03 7.49 -24.17
CA TYR A 167 9.85 6.23 -23.45
C TYR A 167 10.52 6.28 -22.07
N HIS A 168 9.74 6.04 -21.06
CA HIS A 168 10.13 5.69 -19.70
C HIS A 168 8.88 5.17 -18.99
N GLN A 169 8.96 4.02 -18.35
CA GLN A 169 7.86 3.45 -17.59
C GLN A 169 8.25 3.39 -16.11
N ASN A 170 7.31 3.74 -15.25
CA ASN A 170 7.47 3.57 -13.81
C ASN A 170 6.66 2.35 -13.35
N THR A 171 7.04 1.16 -13.82
CA THR A 171 6.29 -0.09 -13.59
C THR A 171 7.03 -1.10 -12.71
N GLY A 172 8.32 -0.89 -12.44
CA GLY A 172 9.17 -1.83 -11.72
C GLY A 172 8.74 -2.11 -10.27
N TRP A 173 7.91 -1.23 -9.70
CA TRP A 173 7.39 -1.40 -8.35
C TRP A 173 6.26 -2.44 -8.24
N PHE A 174 5.64 -2.83 -9.37
CA PHE A 174 4.59 -3.85 -9.41
C PHE A 174 4.84 -4.95 -10.45
N MET A 175 5.75 -4.76 -11.40
CA MET A 175 6.09 -5.75 -12.41
C MET A 175 7.60 -5.81 -12.63
N GLY A 176 8.19 -6.95 -12.32
CA GLY A 176 9.62 -7.14 -12.34
C GLY A 176 10.30 -6.70 -11.02
N ASN A 177 11.63 -6.57 -11.05
CA ASN A 177 12.42 -6.16 -9.90
C ASN A 177 13.02 -4.78 -10.13
N GLN A 178 12.44 -3.75 -9.50
CA GLN A 178 12.93 -2.38 -9.62
C GLN A 178 14.38 -2.19 -9.16
N PHE A 179 14.88 -3.00 -8.23
CA PHE A 179 16.27 -2.94 -7.74
C PHE A 179 17.28 -3.35 -8.84
N ASN A 180 16.83 -3.99 -9.91
CA ASN A 180 17.65 -4.31 -11.09
C ASN A 180 17.71 -3.17 -12.11
N THR A 181 17.06 -2.03 -11.85
CA THR A 181 17.07 -0.88 -12.76
C THR A 181 18.05 0.19 -12.31
N TYR A 182 18.48 1.03 -13.24
CA TYR A 182 19.11 2.29 -12.89
C TYR A 182 18.17 3.14 -12.04
N VAL A 183 18.70 3.82 -11.04
CA VAL A 183 17.92 4.85 -10.34
C VAL A 183 17.62 5.99 -11.33
N TRP A 184 16.33 6.33 -11.46
CA TRP A 184 15.92 7.44 -12.31
C TRP A 184 16.11 8.78 -11.59
N ASN A 185 16.97 9.63 -12.14
CA ASN A 185 17.34 10.91 -11.52
C ASN A 185 16.34 12.01 -11.90
N ASP A 186 15.19 12.01 -11.24
CA ASP A 186 14.16 13.04 -11.39
C ASP A 186 14.28 14.18 -10.36
N GLY A 187 15.39 14.22 -9.62
CA GLY A 187 15.62 15.15 -8.52
C GLY A 187 15.12 14.66 -7.17
N SER A 188 14.31 13.61 -7.13
CA SER A 188 13.82 12.98 -5.88
C SER A 188 14.71 11.84 -5.40
N LYS A 189 15.54 11.31 -6.28
CA LYS A 189 16.38 10.12 -6.07
C LYS A 189 17.83 10.42 -6.42
N ASP A 190 18.72 9.88 -5.62
CA ASP A 190 20.17 9.88 -5.87
C ASP A 190 20.66 8.45 -6.15
N ALA A 191 21.94 8.29 -6.47
CA ALA A 191 22.54 7.00 -6.81
C ALA A 191 22.35 5.92 -5.72
N ASN A 192 22.15 6.32 -4.47
CA ASN A 192 21.95 5.40 -3.33
C ASN A 192 20.47 5.14 -3.03
N TYR A 193 19.55 5.49 -3.93
CA TYR A 193 18.11 5.39 -3.68
C TYR A 193 17.65 3.96 -3.36
N TRP A 194 18.17 2.97 -4.07
CA TRP A 194 17.82 1.58 -3.83
C TRP A 194 18.29 1.10 -2.45
N ASP A 195 19.48 1.50 -2.02
CA ASP A 195 19.98 1.19 -0.67
C ASP A 195 19.13 1.87 0.41
N LYS A 196 18.71 3.13 0.19
CA LYS A 196 17.79 3.83 1.08
C LYS A 196 16.43 3.16 1.16
N LEU A 197 15.91 2.68 0.04
CA LEU A 197 14.62 2.00 -0.01
C LEU A 197 14.70 0.63 0.69
N GLN A 198 15.81 -0.10 0.50
CA GLN A 198 16.05 -1.35 1.23
C GLN A 198 16.15 -1.08 2.74
N HIS A 199 16.94 -0.07 3.13
CA HIS A 199 17.06 0.30 4.54
C HIS A 199 15.74 0.77 5.16
N HIS A 200 14.88 1.43 4.38
CA HIS A 200 13.52 1.77 4.82
C HIS A 200 12.70 0.53 5.17
N ASN A 201 12.89 -0.58 4.46
CA ASN A 201 12.24 -1.86 4.78
C ASN A 201 12.78 -2.50 6.07
N ASP A 202 14.00 -2.20 6.47
CA ASP A 202 14.62 -2.72 7.71
C ASP A 202 13.94 -2.19 8.98
N TRP A 203 13.11 -1.15 8.85
CA TRP A 203 12.24 -0.65 9.92
C TRP A 203 10.94 -1.44 10.07
N ALA A 204 10.66 -2.33 9.13
CA ALA A 204 9.40 -3.03 9.11
C ALA A 204 9.34 -4.15 10.15
N GLN A 205 8.29 -4.13 10.95
CA GLN A 205 7.90 -5.24 11.80
C GLN A 205 6.95 -6.15 11.02
N TYR A 206 7.16 -7.45 11.10
CA TYR A 206 6.34 -8.41 10.36
C TYR A 206 5.03 -8.68 11.09
N SER A 207 3.97 -8.80 10.31
CA SER A 207 2.71 -9.38 10.79
C SER A 207 2.94 -10.85 11.18
N PRO A 208 2.31 -11.36 12.23
CA PRO A 208 2.37 -12.78 12.58
C PRO A 208 1.88 -13.71 11.46
N ALA A 209 1.04 -13.21 10.56
CA ALA A 209 0.57 -13.91 9.36
C ALA A 209 1.35 -13.50 8.08
N TYR A 210 2.56 -12.95 8.20
CA TYR A 210 3.36 -12.56 7.04
C TYR A 210 3.71 -13.79 6.18
N GLY A 211 3.28 -13.75 4.91
CA GLY A 211 3.40 -14.87 3.97
C GLY A 211 2.14 -15.74 3.86
N PHE A 212 1.14 -15.55 4.74
CA PHE A 212 -0.14 -16.20 4.59
C PHE A 212 -0.91 -15.66 3.40
N MET A 213 -1.44 -16.57 2.59
CA MET A 213 -2.30 -16.26 1.45
C MET A 213 -3.63 -16.99 1.62
N TRP A 214 -4.66 -16.22 1.82
CA TRP A 214 -6.01 -16.73 1.91
C TRP A 214 -6.61 -17.08 0.54
N ASP A 215 -7.07 -18.33 0.39
CA ASP A 215 -7.79 -18.76 -0.81
C ASP A 215 -9.27 -18.45 -0.67
N SER A 216 -9.71 -17.44 -1.41
CA SER A 216 -11.09 -16.97 -1.42
C SER A 216 -11.96 -17.57 -2.52
N SER A 217 -11.45 -18.51 -3.30
CA SER A 217 -12.08 -19.02 -4.54
C SER A 217 -13.49 -19.59 -4.32
N GLU A 218 -13.74 -20.26 -3.20
CA GLU A 218 -15.03 -20.83 -2.83
C GLU A 218 -16.02 -19.79 -2.30
N TYR A 219 -15.56 -18.58 -1.97
CA TYR A 219 -16.34 -17.51 -1.30
C TYR A 219 -16.64 -16.32 -2.22
N SER A 220 -16.42 -16.44 -3.53
CA SER A 220 -16.55 -15.34 -4.49
C SER A 220 -17.94 -14.65 -4.47
N THR A 221 -19.01 -15.40 -4.24
CA THR A 221 -20.38 -14.86 -4.11
C THR A 221 -20.53 -14.01 -2.85
N GLN A 222 -20.07 -14.51 -1.71
CA GLN A 222 -20.08 -13.78 -0.43
C GLN A 222 -19.21 -12.52 -0.53
N ILE A 223 -18.01 -12.63 -1.05
CA ILE A 223 -17.08 -11.49 -1.22
C ILE A 223 -17.72 -10.41 -2.10
N THR A 224 -18.40 -10.78 -3.19
CA THR A 224 -19.12 -9.80 -4.02
C THR A 224 -20.25 -9.11 -3.23
N ALA A 225 -21.01 -9.86 -2.45
CA ALA A 225 -22.10 -9.29 -1.63
C ALA A 225 -21.54 -8.38 -0.52
N LEU A 226 -20.46 -8.79 0.14
CA LEU A 226 -19.74 -8.01 1.15
C LEU A 226 -19.19 -6.71 0.57
N GLN A 227 -18.57 -6.76 -0.62
CA GLN A 227 -18.08 -5.56 -1.30
C GLN A 227 -19.20 -4.58 -1.63
N ASN A 228 -20.38 -5.06 -2.01
CA ASN A 228 -21.54 -4.20 -2.26
C ASN A 228 -22.04 -3.52 -0.98
N ALA A 229 -22.10 -4.25 0.13
CA ALA A 229 -22.45 -3.70 1.44
C ALA A 229 -21.44 -2.62 1.86
N LEU A 230 -20.14 -2.92 1.72
CA LEU A 230 -19.07 -2.00 2.04
C LEU A 230 -19.15 -0.71 1.22
N ASN A 231 -19.31 -0.83 -0.09
CA ASN A 231 -19.43 0.31 -1.01
C ASN A 231 -20.65 1.21 -0.70
N THR A 232 -21.65 0.67 -0.04
CA THR A 232 -22.87 1.42 0.33
C THR A 232 -22.64 2.34 1.53
N TYR A 233 -21.89 1.91 2.54
CA TYR A 233 -21.82 2.61 3.82
C TYR A 233 -20.44 3.21 4.12
N ARG A 234 -19.35 2.51 3.78
CA ARG A 234 -18.00 2.90 4.13
C ARG A 234 -17.61 4.28 3.61
N PRO A 235 -17.90 4.68 2.36
CA PRO A 235 -17.45 5.98 1.85
C PRO A 235 -17.98 7.16 2.70
N ALA A 236 -19.20 7.07 3.20
CA ALA A 236 -19.78 8.12 4.02
C ALA A 236 -19.17 8.17 5.44
N LEU A 237 -18.78 7.02 5.99
CA LEU A 237 -18.05 6.93 7.26
C LEU A 237 -16.62 7.50 7.11
N GLU A 238 -15.87 7.04 6.12
CA GLU A 238 -14.46 7.40 5.93
C GLU A 238 -14.23 8.81 5.40
N THR A 239 -15.27 9.46 4.88
CA THR A 239 -15.25 10.91 4.59
C THR A 239 -15.79 11.77 5.72
N GLY A 240 -16.33 11.15 6.78
CA GLY A 240 -16.99 11.84 7.88
C GLY A 240 -18.33 12.47 7.52
N SER A 241 -18.82 12.30 6.27
CA SER A 241 -20.02 12.98 5.77
C SER A 241 -21.32 12.55 6.44
N VAL A 242 -21.30 11.48 7.23
CA VAL A 242 -22.40 11.08 8.11
C VAL A 242 -22.60 12.04 9.29
N GLY A 243 -21.60 12.87 9.61
CA GLY A 243 -21.54 13.69 10.82
C GLY A 243 -21.46 12.85 12.10
N VAL A 244 -21.06 13.46 13.21
CA VAL A 244 -20.90 12.73 14.49
C VAL A 244 -22.19 12.00 14.91
N ALA A 245 -23.34 12.64 14.71
CA ALA A 245 -24.62 12.04 15.08
C ALA A 245 -25.01 10.80 14.25
N GLY A 246 -24.42 10.65 13.06
CA GLY A 246 -24.72 9.54 12.14
C GLY A 246 -23.77 8.35 12.25
N VAL A 247 -22.63 8.48 12.93
CA VAL A 247 -21.58 7.44 12.99
C VAL A 247 -22.11 6.12 13.51
N GLU A 248 -22.70 6.12 14.70
CA GLU A 248 -23.18 4.88 15.36
C GLU A 248 -24.22 4.14 14.53
N GLU A 249 -25.22 4.88 14.03
CA GLU A 249 -26.28 4.28 13.20
C GLU A 249 -25.73 3.71 11.90
N THR A 250 -24.75 4.40 11.28
CA THR A 250 -24.18 3.95 10.00
C THR A 250 -23.26 2.75 10.20
N LEU A 251 -22.46 2.71 11.27
CA LEU A 251 -21.67 1.55 11.66
C LEU A 251 -22.56 0.32 11.91
N GLN A 252 -23.65 0.50 12.63
CA GLN A 252 -24.59 -0.60 12.86
C GLN A 252 -25.18 -1.12 11.54
N LYS A 253 -25.61 -0.23 10.64
CA LYS A 253 -26.12 -0.63 9.31
C LYS A 253 -25.08 -1.34 8.46
N LEU A 254 -23.83 -0.87 8.50
CA LEU A 254 -22.73 -1.52 7.80
C LEU A 254 -22.53 -2.94 8.31
N ASN A 255 -22.40 -3.11 9.63
CA ASN A 255 -22.16 -4.42 10.24
C ASN A 255 -23.34 -5.37 10.00
N ASP A 256 -24.60 -4.91 10.19
CA ASP A 256 -25.78 -5.71 9.88
C ASP A 256 -25.78 -6.20 8.41
N ALA A 257 -25.42 -5.32 7.47
CA ALA A 257 -25.36 -5.66 6.05
C ALA A 257 -24.20 -6.63 5.74
N LEU A 258 -23.04 -6.48 6.38
CA LEU A 258 -21.92 -7.38 6.23
C LEU A 258 -22.22 -8.78 6.77
N TYR A 259 -22.80 -8.88 7.97
CA TYR A 259 -23.20 -10.18 8.51
C TYR A 259 -24.30 -10.84 7.67
N ALA A 260 -25.28 -10.08 7.20
CA ALA A 260 -26.30 -10.58 6.28
C ALA A 260 -25.73 -11.06 4.93
N ALA A 261 -24.61 -10.47 4.47
CA ALA A 261 -23.89 -10.88 3.27
C ALA A 261 -22.97 -12.09 3.47
N GLY A 262 -22.80 -12.59 4.70
CA GLY A 262 -22.02 -13.79 5.01
C GLY A 262 -20.63 -13.51 5.56
N LEU A 263 -20.40 -12.36 6.20
CA LEU A 263 -19.08 -12.00 6.77
C LEU A 263 -18.56 -13.08 7.74
N GLN A 264 -19.42 -13.59 8.64
CA GLN A 264 -19.00 -14.63 9.59
C GLN A 264 -18.44 -15.86 8.88
N THR A 265 -19.11 -16.32 7.82
CA THR A 265 -18.64 -17.49 7.05
C THR A 265 -17.26 -17.24 6.42
N VAL A 266 -17.01 -16.02 5.93
CA VAL A 266 -15.71 -15.65 5.34
C VAL A 266 -14.63 -15.55 6.41
N MET A 267 -14.93 -14.97 7.58
CA MET A 267 -13.97 -14.89 8.69
C MET A 267 -13.62 -16.26 9.25
N ASP A 268 -14.60 -17.13 9.45
CA ASP A 268 -14.38 -18.50 9.94
C ASP A 268 -13.48 -19.29 8.98
N ALA A 269 -13.73 -19.20 7.69
CA ALA A 269 -12.93 -19.86 6.66
C ALA A 269 -11.51 -19.30 6.59
N LYS A 270 -11.35 -17.99 6.74
CA LYS A 270 -10.03 -17.35 6.78
C LYS A 270 -9.27 -17.78 8.03
N GLN A 271 -9.92 -17.83 9.19
CA GLN A 271 -9.31 -18.33 10.42
C GLN A 271 -8.84 -19.78 10.28
N GLU A 272 -9.70 -20.66 9.75
CA GLU A 272 -9.35 -22.06 9.53
C GLU A 272 -8.12 -22.22 8.62
N GLN A 273 -8.06 -21.45 7.53
CA GLN A 273 -6.90 -21.47 6.63
C GLN A 273 -5.64 -20.90 7.29
N LEU A 274 -5.78 -19.83 8.07
CA LEU A 274 -4.67 -19.24 8.83
C LEU A 274 -4.14 -20.20 9.87
N ASP A 275 -5.00 -20.84 10.67
CA ASP A 275 -4.60 -21.80 11.70
C ASP A 275 -3.83 -22.98 11.07
N LYS A 276 -4.33 -23.51 9.96
CA LYS A 276 -3.65 -24.56 9.21
C LYS A 276 -2.29 -24.09 8.69
N TRP A 277 -2.21 -22.89 8.15
CA TRP A 277 -0.95 -22.33 7.64
C TRP A 277 0.06 -22.13 8.78
N LEU A 278 -0.36 -21.65 9.94
CA LEU A 278 0.48 -21.50 11.13
C LEU A 278 1.03 -22.85 11.58
N ASP A 279 0.19 -23.89 11.63
CA ASP A 279 0.63 -25.25 11.99
C ASP A 279 1.65 -25.79 11.00
N GLU A 280 1.46 -25.60 9.70
CA GLU A 280 2.35 -26.08 8.63
C GLU A 280 3.68 -25.31 8.58
N ASN A 281 3.72 -24.05 9.01
CA ASN A 281 4.90 -23.20 8.99
C ASN A 281 5.60 -23.05 10.35
N GLY A 282 5.14 -23.76 11.36
CA GLY A 282 5.78 -23.79 12.68
C GLY A 282 5.42 -22.62 13.59
N GLY A 283 4.33 -21.92 13.31
CA GLY A 283 3.79 -20.81 14.10
C GLY A 283 3.78 -19.49 13.35
N ALA A 284 3.60 -18.42 14.10
CA ALA A 284 3.60 -17.05 13.60
C ALA A 284 4.96 -16.66 13.00
N THR A 285 4.93 -15.80 11.98
CA THR A 285 6.17 -15.26 11.40
C THR A 285 6.84 -14.30 12.37
N GLU A 286 8.10 -14.50 12.65
CA GLU A 286 8.88 -13.59 13.49
C GLU A 286 9.51 -12.47 12.66
N THR A 287 9.52 -11.27 13.22
CA THR A 287 10.28 -10.16 12.64
C THR A 287 11.77 -10.46 12.74
N PRO A 288 12.56 -10.30 11.66
CA PRO A 288 14.00 -10.52 11.71
C PRO A 288 14.67 -9.67 12.80
N GLN A 289 15.63 -10.26 13.53
CA GLN A 289 16.32 -9.56 14.61
C GLN A 289 17.00 -8.27 14.12
N SER A 290 17.52 -8.24 12.88
CA SER A 290 18.10 -7.06 12.27
C SER A 290 17.12 -5.87 12.18
N ASN A 291 15.83 -6.17 11.90
CA ASN A 291 14.79 -5.14 11.86
C ASN A 291 14.49 -4.62 13.26
N LEU A 292 14.38 -5.53 14.24
CA LEU A 292 14.17 -5.17 15.65
C LEU A 292 15.31 -4.30 16.18
N ASP A 293 16.55 -4.62 15.84
CA ASP A 293 17.73 -3.83 16.23
C ASP A 293 17.69 -2.43 15.59
N THR A 294 17.27 -2.31 14.33
CA THR A 294 17.11 -1.03 13.64
C THR A 294 16.03 -0.16 14.30
N ILE A 295 14.88 -0.77 14.62
CA ILE A 295 13.77 -0.10 15.32
C ILE A 295 14.23 0.38 16.71
N ALA A 296 14.93 -0.46 17.46
CA ALA A 296 15.45 -0.12 18.79
C ALA A 296 16.45 1.04 18.75
N ALA A 297 17.41 1.01 17.82
CA ALA A 297 18.39 2.08 17.63
C ALA A 297 17.74 3.43 17.29
N ALA A 298 16.66 3.41 16.51
CA ALA A 298 15.94 4.63 16.16
C ALA A 298 15.15 5.23 17.35
N LYS A 299 14.59 4.38 18.21
CA LYS A 299 13.91 4.83 19.44
C LYS A 299 14.87 5.48 20.43
N GLU A 300 16.12 5.02 20.51
CA GLU A 300 17.17 5.60 21.37
C GLU A 300 17.69 6.95 20.85
N ALA A 301 17.54 7.23 19.56
CA ALA A 301 18.02 8.44 18.90
C ALA A 301 17.03 9.63 18.96
N ASN A 302 15.77 9.38 19.33
CA ASN A 302 14.68 10.36 19.48
C ASN A 302 14.44 10.67 20.96
#